data_b42db5cc762f96b9e347e7eb7f90f23b
#
_entry.id   b42db5cc762f96b9e347e7eb7f90f23b
#
_cell.length_a   1.000
_cell.length_b   1.000
_cell.length_c   1.000
_cell.angle_alpha   90.00
_cell.angle_beta   90.00
_cell.angle_gamma   90.00
#
_symmetry.space_group_name_H-M   'P 1'
#
loop_
_entity.id
_entity.type
_entity.pdbx_description
1 polymer ?
#
loop_
_entity_poly.entity_id
_entity_poly.type
_entity_poly.pdbx_seq_one_letter_code
_entity_poly.pdbx_strand_id
1 'polypeptide(L)'
;MPHHYKNSYKVTEKELVSLSVYNVGFQKCDALYQWGPGIRDHYLIHYIISGKGTYRVAGQTYHLSGGDTFLVYPNTEVVYCADEQDPWEYAWVGFTGSDASMILKATDFSPENPFIRGTP
;
A
#
# COMPACT_ATOMS: atom_id res chain seq x y z
N MET A 1 -20.23 -14.31 -10.54
CA MET A 1 -20.21 -12.99 -9.91
C MET A 1 -18.84 -12.71 -9.33
N PRO A 2 -18.17 -11.67 -9.76
CA PRO A 2 -16.89 -11.35 -9.17
C PRO A 2 -17.05 -10.96 -7.70
N HIS A 3 -16.11 -11.37 -6.90
CA HIS A 3 -16.10 -11.05 -5.48
C HIS A 3 -15.14 -9.92 -5.18
N HIS A 4 -14.63 -9.27 -6.21
CA HIS A 4 -13.72 -8.16 -6.03
C HIS A 4 -14.13 -7.00 -6.92
N TYR A 5 -13.67 -5.84 -6.54
CA TYR A 5 -13.83 -4.62 -7.31
C TYR A 5 -12.56 -3.79 -7.17
N LYS A 6 -12.37 -2.88 -8.09
CA LYS A 6 -11.25 -1.96 -8.02
C LYS A 6 -11.71 -0.60 -8.52
N ASN A 7 -11.49 0.42 -7.72
CA ASN A 7 -11.71 1.81 -8.10
C ASN A 7 -10.43 2.58 -7.85
N SER A 8 -10.00 3.31 -8.86
CA SER A 8 -8.77 4.05 -8.80
C SER A 8 -8.96 5.39 -9.48
N TYR A 9 -8.53 6.46 -8.83
CA TYR A 9 -8.66 7.82 -9.33
C TYR A 9 -7.30 8.46 -9.37
N LYS A 10 -6.85 8.85 -10.56
CA LYS A 10 -5.58 9.53 -10.73
C LYS A 10 -5.79 11.03 -10.66
N VAL A 11 -4.99 11.67 -9.86
CA VAL A 11 -5.01 13.12 -9.72
C VAL A 11 -3.92 13.71 -10.61
N THR A 12 -4.29 14.70 -11.42
CA THR A 12 -3.33 15.43 -12.26
C THR A 12 -2.92 16.68 -11.51
N GLU A 13 -1.62 16.82 -11.30
CA GLU A 13 -1.08 17.95 -10.56
C GLU A 13 -0.17 18.74 -11.48
N LYS A 14 -0.43 20.02 -11.60
CA LYS A 14 0.32 20.89 -12.48
C LYS A 14 1.23 21.85 -11.73
N GLU A 15 1.04 21.95 -10.43
CA GLU A 15 1.81 22.89 -9.63
C GLU A 15 3.01 22.19 -9.01
N LEU A 16 4.06 22.96 -8.77
CA LEU A 16 5.19 22.46 -8.02
C LEU A 16 4.81 22.48 -6.56
N VAL A 17 4.52 21.31 -6.01
CA VAL A 17 4.16 21.18 -4.60
C VAL A 17 5.12 20.24 -3.93
N SER A 18 5.31 20.43 -2.63
CA SER A 18 6.21 19.63 -1.84
C SER A 18 5.64 18.25 -1.54
N LEU A 19 4.31 18.09 -1.64
CA LEU A 19 3.63 16.82 -1.48
C LEU A 19 2.42 16.82 -2.40
N SER A 20 2.30 15.77 -3.21
CA SER A 20 1.25 15.67 -4.20
C SER A 20 0.62 14.29 -4.15
N VAL A 21 -0.71 14.23 -4.15
CA VAL A 21 -1.42 12.95 -4.25
C VAL A 21 -1.36 12.50 -5.71
N TYR A 22 -0.87 11.28 -5.92
CA TYR A 22 -0.72 10.70 -7.24
C TYR A 22 -1.98 9.96 -7.66
N ASN A 23 -2.51 9.11 -6.78
CA ASN A 23 -3.76 8.41 -7.01
C ASN A 23 -4.34 7.94 -5.69
N VAL A 24 -5.63 7.60 -5.73
CA VAL A 24 -6.32 6.94 -4.61
C VAL A 24 -7.17 5.83 -5.19
N GLY A 25 -7.46 4.82 -4.39
CA GLY A 25 -8.33 3.76 -4.84
C GLY A 25 -8.62 2.77 -3.73
N PHE A 26 -9.41 1.76 -4.09
CA PHE A 26 -9.67 0.65 -3.19
C PHE A 26 -9.96 -0.58 -4.02
N GLN A 27 -9.78 -1.75 -3.40
CA GLN A 27 -9.98 -3.02 -4.09
C GLN A 27 -10.33 -4.10 -3.07
N LYS A 28 -11.37 -4.85 -3.38
CA LYS A 28 -11.66 -6.10 -2.69
C LYS A 28 -11.05 -7.21 -3.53
N CYS A 29 -10.03 -7.87 -2.99
CA CYS A 29 -9.23 -8.82 -3.75
C CYS A 29 -9.85 -10.21 -3.75
N ASP A 30 -9.63 -10.94 -4.83
CA ASP A 30 -9.92 -12.37 -4.86
C ASP A 30 -8.82 -13.14 -4.11
N ALA A 31 -9.11 -14.37 -3.78
CA ALA A 31 -8.14 -15.26 -3.15
C ALA A 31 -6.85 -15.28 -3.95
N LEU A 32 -5.74 -15.12 -3.26
CA LEU A 32 -4.39 -15.18 -3.83
C LEU A 32 -4.10 -14.11 -4.88
N TYR A 33 -4.95 -13.07 -4.98
CA TYR A 33 -4.63 -11.94 -5.84
C TYR A 33 -3.28 -11.36 -5.42
N GLN A 34 -2.38 -11.22 -6.39
CA GLN A 34 -1.02 -10.78 -6.10
C GLN A 34 -0.66 -9.59 -6.98
N TRP A 35 -0.06 -8.59 -6.36
CA TRP A 35 0.60 -7.53 -7.08
C TRP A 35 2.10 -7.73 -6.95
N GLY A 36 2.78 -7.69 -8.08
CA GLY A 36 4.23 -7.83 -8.10
C GLY A 36 4.68 -9.25 -8.37
N PRO A 37 6.00 -9.48 -8.39
CA PRO A 37 7.06 -8.51 -8.06
C PRO A 37 7.03 -7.29 -8.94
N GLY A 38 7.23 -6.11 -8.34
CA GLY A 38 7.21 -4.88 -9.09
C GLY A 38 7.80 -3.73 -8.31
N ILE A 39 8.04 -2.65 -9.03
CA ILE A 39 8.65 -1.43 -8.49
C ILE A 39 7.73 -0.27 -8.86
N ARG A 40 7.47 0.59 -7.88
CA ARG A 40 6.71 1.80 -8.12
C ARG A 40 7.64 3.00 -8.10
N ASP A 41 7.21 4.11 -8.71
CA ASP A 41 8.00 5.33 -8.74
C ASP A 41 7.44 6.38 -7.77
N HIS A 42 6.55 5.98 -6.88
CA HIS A 42 5.93 6.86 -5.89
C HIS A 42 5.66 6.08 -4.61
N TYR A 43 5.37 6.78 -3.53
CA TYR A 43 4.96 6.17 -2.27
C TYR A 43 3.52 5.69 -2.40
N LEU A 44 3.20 4.58 -1.72
CA LEU A 44 1.86 4.02 -1.76
C LEU A 44 1.52 3.46 -0.38
N ILE A 45 0.54 4.07 0.27
CA ILE A 45 0.07 3.60 1.56
C ILE A 45 -1.20 2.78 1.33
N HIS A 46 -1.22 1.57 1.90
CA HIS A 46 -2.40 0.70 1.88
C HIS A 46 -2.94 0.56 3.29
N TYR A 47 -4.23 0.81 3.46
CA TYR A 47 -4.93 0.50 4.70
C TYR A 47 -5.79 -0.73 4.46
N ILE A 48 -5.59 -1.76 5.28
CA ILE A 48 -6.34 -3.01 5.14
C ILE A 48 -7.66 -2.86 5.89
N ILE A 49 -8.77 -2.87 5.13
CA ILE A 49 -10.09 -2.70 5.69
C ILE A 49 -10.54 -3.99 6.38
N SER A 50 -10.31 -5.13 5.72
CA SER A 50 -10.71 -6.44 6.24
C SER A 50 -9.87 -7.51 5.57
N GLY A 51 -9.93 -8.73 6.10
CA GLY A 51 -9.19 -9.84 5.55
C GLY A 51 -7.73 -9.79 5.90
N LYS A 52 -6.92 -10.56 5.18
CA LYS A 52 -5.49 -10.66 5.45
C LYS A 52 -4.70 -11.00 4.21
N GLY A 53 -3.39 -10.87 4.33
CA GLY A 53 -2.47 -11.19 3.24
C GLY A 53 -1.03 -11.07 3.69
N THR A 54 -0.14 -11.14 2.72
CA THR A 54 1.30 -11.01 2.99
C THR A 54 1.87 -9.85 2.19
N TYR A 55 2.85 -9.18 2.78
CA TYR A 55 3.61 -8.12 2.14
C TYR A 55 5.08 -8.48 2.23
N ARG A 56 5.74 -8.58 1.08
CA ARG A 56 7.12 -9.03 1.01
C ARG A 56 8.00 -7.96 0.41
N VAL A 57 9.05 -7.58 1.14
CA VAL A 57 9.99 -6.55 0.72
C VAL A 57 11.32 -6.78 1.41
N ALA A 58 12.41 -6.56 0.70
CA ALA A 58 13.78 -6.65 1.23
C ALA A 58 14.04 -7.98 1.92
N GLY A 59 13.53 -9.07 1.36
CA GLY A 59 13.73 -10.41 1.91
C GLY A 59 12.88 -10.74 3.13
N GLN A 60 12.01 -9.83 3.56
CA GLN A 60 11.15 -10.04 4.72
C GLN A 60 9.72 -10.26 4.25
N THR A 61 8.99 -11.12 4.97
CA THR A 61 7.58 -11.36 4.73
C THR A 61 6.80 -10.95 5.96
N TYR A 62 5.84 -10.07 5.77
CA TYR A 62 4.98 -9.57 6.83
C TYR A 62 3.57 -10.09 6.62
N HIS A 63 2.97 -10.63 7.68
CA HIS A 63 1.58 -11.11 7.67
C HIS A 63 0.71 -10.01 8.25
N LEU A 64 -0.17 -9.46 7.45
CA LEU A 64 -0.97 -8.29 7.81
C LEU A 64 -2.45 -8.59 7.67
N SER A 65 -3.26 -7.88 8.43
CA SER A 65 -4.71 -8.12 8.45
C SER A 65 -5.46 -6.82 8.68
N GLY A 66 -6.77 -6.90 8.71
CA GLY A 66 -7.64 -5.73 8.85
C GLY A 66 -7.21 -4.82 9.99
N GLY A 67 -7.13 -3.53 9.71
CA GLY A 67 -6.65 -2.53 10.63
C GLY A 67 -5.17 -2.16 10.46
N ASP A 68 -4.39 -3.04 9.83
CA ASP A 68 -2.98 -2.76 9.59
C ASP A 68 -2.81 -1.86 8.37
N THR A 69 -1.70 -1.13 8.35
CA THR A 69 -1.35 -0.25 7.23
C THR A 69 0.06 -0.61 6.77
N PHE A 70 0.28 -0.69 5.46
CA PHE A 70 1.62 -0.91 4.96
C PHE A 70 1.99 0.14 3.91
N LEU A 71 3.28 0.43 3.84
CA LEU A 71 3.82 1.47 2.97
C LEU A 71 4.75 0.84 1.95
N VAL A 72 4.51 1.17 0.68
CA VAL A 72 5.42 0.83 -0.42
C VAL A 72 6.27 2.07 -0.69
N TYR A 73 7.58 1.89 -0.64
CA TYR A 73 8.53 2.95 -0.95
C TYR A 73 8.83 2.96 -2.45
N PRO A 74 9.09 4.13 -3.03
CA PRO A 74 9.49 4.19 -4.44
C PRO A 74 10.81 3.46 -4.67
N ASN A 75 10.97 2.93 -5.87
CA ASN A 75 12.20 2.29 -6.33
C ASN A 75 12.59 1.06 -5.52
N THR A 76 11.61 0.41 -4.91
CA THR A 76 11.82 -0.79 -4.09
C THR A 76 10.95 -1.89 -4.63
N GLU A 77 11.55 -3.06 -4.87
CA GLU A 77 10.78 -4.20 -5.37
C GLU A 77 9.95 -4.81 -4.24
N VAL A 78 8.67 -5.01 -4.49
CA VAL A 78 7.74 -5.53 -3.50
C VAL A 78 6.79 -6.53 -4.14
N VAL A 79 6.21 -7.38 -3.28
CA VAL A 79 5.13 -8.28 -3.66
C VAL A 79 4.11 -8.26 -2.53
N TYR A 80 2.84 -8.10 -2.85
CA TYR A 80 1.81 -8.32 -1.83
C TYR A 80 0.71 -9.21 -2.40
N CYS A 81 0.21 -10.10 -1.55
CA CYS A 81 -0.67 -11.18 -1.98
C CYS A 81 -1.79 -11.38 -0.97
N ALA A 82 -3.02 -11.40 -1.46
CA ALA A 82 -4.19 -11.66 -0.63
C ALA A 82 -4.19 -13.12 -0.18
N ASP A 83 -4.71 -13.36 1.02
CA ASP A 83 -4.82 -14.72 1.57
C ASP A 83 -5.77 -15.55 0.74
N GLU A 84 -5.56 -16.87 0.77
CA GLU A 84 -6.40 -17.79 0.00
C GLU A 84 -7.81 -17.90 0.59
N GLN A 85 -7.93 -17.89 1.91
CA GLN A 85 -9.19 -18.16 2.58
C GLN A 85 -9.89 -16.88 3.07
N ASP A 86 -9.12 -15.82 3.29
CA ASP A 86 -9.66 -14.58 3.80
C ASP A 86 -8.96 -13.41 3.11
N PRO A 87 -9.17 -13.25 1.79
CA PRO A 87 -8.46 -12.24 1.02
C PRO A 87 -8.83 -10.84 1.48
N TRP A 88 -7.84 -9.99 1.49
CA TRP A 88 -8.01 -8.65 2.02
C TRP A 88 -8.76 -7.73 1.06
N GLU A 89 -9.39 -6.74 1.68
CA GLU A 89 -9.90 -5.55 1.02
C GLU A 89 -9.09 -4.38 1.55
N TYR A 90 -8.58 -3.53 0.66
CA TYR A 90 -7.76 -2.41 1.09
C TYR A 90 -8.08 -1.16 0.29
N ALA A 91 -7.73 -0.03 0.90
CA ALA A 91 -7.74 1.26 0.24
C ALA A 91 -6.30 1.76 0.17
N TRP A 92 -6.00 2.59 -0.83
CA TRP A 92 -4.64 3.12 -0.96
C TRP A 92 -4.64 4.58 -1.34
N VAL A 93 -3.53 5.24 -0.97
CA VAL A 93 -3.19 6.58 -1.43
C VAL A 93 -1.76 6.54 -1.94
N GLY A 94 -1.59 6.92 -3.19
CA GLY A 94 -0.28 7.10 -3.78
C GLY A 94 0.11 8.57 -3.72
N PHE A 95 1.35 8.87 -3.38
CA PHE A 95 1.78 10.25 -3.27
C PHE A 95 3.26 10.39 -3.61
N THR A 96 3.63 11.61 -3.96
CA THR A 96 5.00 11.95 -4.30
C THR A 96 5.24 13.38 -3.87
N GLY A 97 6.46 13.86 -4.06
CA GLY A 97 6.82 15.24 -3.70
C GLY A 97 8.14 15.29 -2.97
N SER A 98 8.77 16.45 -3.01
CA SER A 98 10.10 16.61 -2.44
C SER A 98 10.11 16.44 -0.92
N ASP A 99 8.98 16.68 -0.26
CA ASP A 99 8.90 16.59 1.20
C ASP A 99 8.34 15.26 1.69
N ALA A 100 7.99 14.33 0.78
CA ALA A 100 7.37 13.07 1.18
C ALA A 100 8.27 12.29 2.14
N SER A 101 9.54 12.20 1.83
CA SER A 101 10.49 11.48 2.67
C SER A 101 10.60 12.11 4.07
N MET A 102 10.62 13.44 4.13
CA MET A 102 10.72 14.14 5.41
C MET A 102 9.46 13.93 6.24
N ILE A 103 8.30 14.00 5.61
CA ILE A 103 7.03 13.81 6.31
C ILE A 103 6.96 12.39 6.88
N LEU A 104 7.39 11.39 6.10
CA LEU A 104 7.34 10.01 6.56
C LEU A 104 8.28 9.75 7.72
N LYS A 105 9.38 10.51 7.85
CA LYS A 105 10.28 10.37 9.00
C LYS A 105 9.60 10.77 10.31
N ALA A 106 8.53 11.51 10.26
CA ALA A 106 7.75 11.86 11.45
C ALA A 106 6.73 10.79 11.82
N THR A 107 6.65 9.71 11.04
CA THR A 107 5.74 8.60 11.29
C THR A 107 6.51 7.40 11.83
N ASP A 108 5.77 6.34 12.18
CA ASP A 108 6.37 5.10 12.64
C ASP A 108 6.85 4.23 11.47
N PHE A 109 6.66 4.66 10.22
CA PHE A 109 7.16 3.93 9.06
C PHE A 109 8.66 4.14 8.90
N SER A 110 9.34 3.08 8.48
CA SER A 110 10.73 3.13 8.02
C SER A 110 10.92 2.02 6.99
N PRO A 111 11.98 2.08 6.18
CA PRO A 111 12.25 0.98 5.25
C PRO A 111 12.41 -0.37 5.95
N GLU A 112 12.91 -0.37 7.19
CA GLU A 112 13.08 -1.59 7.99
C GLU A 112 11.78 -1.99 8.67
N ASN A 113 10.81 -1.10 8.77
CA ASN A 113 9.52 -1.36 9.40
C ASN A 113 8.41 -0.70 8.57
N PRO A 114 8.10 -1.28 7.38
CA PRO A 114 7.23 -0.61 6.42
C PRO A 114 5.74 -0.87 6.68
N PHE A 115 5.36 -1.15 7.91
CA PHE A 115 3.96 -1.37 8.27
C PHE A 115 3.69 -0.88 9.68
N ILE A 116 2.43 -0.58 9.95
CA ILE A 116 1.95 -0.18 11.27
C ILE A 116 0.77 -1.08 11.59
N ARG A 117 0.82 -1.73 12.78
CA ARG A 117 -0.28 -2.57 13.22
C ARG A 117 -1.45 -1.73 13.65
N GLY A 118 -2.64 -2.21 13.32
CA GLY A 118 -3.85 -1.62 13.85
C GLY A 118 -3.97 -1.89 15.34
N THR A 119 -4.66 -1.00 16.03
CA THR A 119 -4.96 -1.23 17.44
C THR A 119 -6.20 -2.10 17.55
N PRO A 120 -6.19 -3.06 18.52
CA PRO A 120 -7.36 -3.90 18.72
C PRO A 120 -8.55 -3.13 19.23
#